data_d2f7100e29b1848dee3bc6ceb8e8198c
#
_entry.id   d2f7100e29b1848dee3bc6ceb8e8198c
#
_cell.length_a   1.000
_cell.length_b   1.000
_cell.length_c   1.000
_cell.angle_alpha   90.00
_cell.angle_beta   90.00
_cell.angle_gamma   90.00
#
_symmetry.space_group_name_H-M   'P 1'
#
loop_
_entity.id
_entity.type
_entity.pdbx_description
1 polymer ?
#
loop_
_entity_poly.entity_id
_entity_poly.type
_entity_poly.pdbx_seq_one_letter_code
_entity_poly.pdbx_strand_id
1 'polypeptide(L)'
;VKHNRAGRVMQMVVLLNEFGKANDLLDGKDGTASQYGAIHYYEDSDLVKWCDGLCIEKVSGIRTFWDLQQNQECHKDPAWQERMIEMEMRVSDVKEYRDIAFFHHVILRKQR
;
A
#
# COMPACT_ATOMS: atom_id res chain seq x y z
N VAL A 1 -3.91 8.32 -4.35
CA VAL A 1 -3.69 7.00 -3.70
C VAL A 1 -3.27 6.00 -4.75
N LYS A 2 -2.24 5.25 -4.48
CA LYS A 2 -1.77 4.20 -5.37
C LYS A 2 -1.43 2.92 -4.61
N HIS A 3 -1.45 1.79 -5.32
CA HIS A 3 -0.98 0.52 -4.77
C HIS A 3 0.51 0.58 -4.46
N ASN A 4 0.91 -0.05 -3.36
CA ASN A 4 2.32 -0.17 -2.99
C ASN A 4 2.77 -1.62 -3.17
N ARG A 5 3.76 -1.84 -4.03
CA ARG A 5 4.26 -3.18 -4.37
C ARG A 5 4.67 -3.98 -3.14
N ALA A 6 5.46 -3.39 -2.23
CA ALA A 6 5.92 -4.08 -1.03
C ALA A 6 4.76 -4.54 -0.14
N GLY A 7 3.74 -3.69 0.03
CA GLY A 7 2.55 -4.07 0.78
C GLY A 7 1.78 -5.22 0.15
N ARG A 8 1.70 -5.25 -1.17
CA ARG A 8 1.04 -6.36 -1.87
C ARG A 8 1.83 -7.66 -1.74
N VAL A 9 3.16 -7.59 -1.82
CA VAL A 9 4.01 -8.76 -1.59
C VAL A 9 3.75 -9.35 -0.20
N MET A 10 3.65 -8.50 0.83
CA MET A 10 3.31 -8.94 2.18
C MET A 10 2.01 -9.72 2.22
N GLN A 11 0.97 -9.24 1.54
CA GLN A 11 -0.32 -9.93 1.47
C GLN A 11 -0.23 -11.26 0.72
N MET A 12 0.45 -11.27 -0.41
CA MET A 12 0.61 -12.49 -1.21
C MET A 12 1.29 -13.60 -0.42
N VAL A 13 2.33 -13.25 0.34
CA VAL A 13 3.09 -14.23 1.12
C VAL A 13 2.35 -14.64 2.38
N VAL A 14 1.87 -13.67 3.16
CA VAL A 14 1.36 -13.93 4.51
C VAL A 14 -0.10 -14.39 4.50
N LEU A 15 -0.94 -13.74 3.71
CA LEU A 15 -2.38 -14.01 3.73
C LEU A 15 -2.80 -15.05 2.71
N LEU A 16 -2.22 -15.02 1.53
CA LEU A 16 -2.72 -15.79 0.39
C LEU A 16 -1.85 -17.00 0.05
N ASN A 17 -0.65 -17.07 0.59
CA ASN A 17 0.34 -18.12 0.26
C ASN A 17 0.58 -18.26 -1.23
N GLU A 18 0.49 -17.16 -1.97
CA GLU A 18 0.69 -17.13 -3.43
C GLU A 18 2.13 -16.74 -3.74
N PHE A 19 3.06 -17.64 -3.48
CA PHE A 19 4.50 -17.39 -3.60
C PHE A 19 4.93 -17.06 -5.02
N GLY A 20 4.32 -17.72 -6.01
CA GLY A 20 4.62 -17.42 -7.43
C GLY A 20 4.28 -15.99 -7.80
N LYS A 21 3.11 -15.51 -7.41
CA LYS A 21 2.69 -14.13 -7.65
C LYS A 21 3.55 -13.13 -6.87
N ALA A 22 3.94 -13.49 -5.63
CA ALA A 22 4.84 -12.65 -4.84
C ALA A 22 6.20 -12.50 -5.53
N ASN A 23 6.75 -13.59 -6.05
CA ASN A 23 8.00 -13.56 -6.81
C ASN A 23 7.87 -12.70 -8.07
N ASP A 24 6.75 -12.78 -8.78
CA ASP A 24 6.51 -11.93 -9.96
C ASP A 24 6.54 -10.45 -9.59
N LEU A 25 5.92 -10.08 -8.48
CA LEU A 25 5.95 -8.70 -8.00
C LEU A 25 7.36 -8.26 -7.60
N LEU A 26 8.12 -9.13 -6.94
CA LEU A 26 9.50 -8.84 -6.56
C LEU A 26 10.39 -8.70 -7.79
N ASP A 27 10.09 -9.41 -8.86
CA ASP A 27 10.81 -9.32 -10.14
C ASP A 27 10.40 -8.11 -10.98
N GLY A 28 9.50 -7.27 -10.47
CA GLY A 28 9.06 -6.06 -11.14
C GLY A 28 7.88 -6.25 -12.09
N LYS A 29 7.26 -7.42 -12.11
CA LYS A 29 6.08 -7.68 -12.94
C LYS A 29 4.83 -7.08 -12.32
N ASP A 30 3.79 -6.85 -13.13
CA ASP A 30 2.51 -6.38 -12.65
C ASP A 30 1.71 -7.51 -11.99
N GLY A 31 0.80 -7.12 -11.09
CA GLY A 31 -0.09 -8.06 -10.44
C GLY A 31 -1.43 -8.19 -11.15
N THR A 32 -2.27 -9.08 -10.62
CA THR A 32 -3.65 -9.25 -11.06
C THR A 32 -4.59 -9.26 -9.87
N ALA A 33 -5.81 -8.74 -10.08
CA ALA A 33 -6.90 -8.86 -9.13
C ALA A 33 -8.04 -9.59 -9.84
N SER A 34 -8.65 -10.54 -9.15
CA SER A 34 -9.70 -11.39 -9.74
C SER A 34 -10.88 -10.62 -10.30
N GLN A 35 -11.20 -9.44 -9.74
CA GLN A 35 -12.33 -8.61 -10.17
C GLN A 35 -11.95 -7.54 -11.20
N TYR A 36 -10.71 -7.13 -11.24
CA TYR A 36 -10.30 -5.93 -11.99
C TYR A 36 -9.22 -6.21 -13.03
N GLY A 37 -8.80 -7.47 -13.21
CA GLY A 37 -7.75 -7.84 -14.16
C GLY A 37 -6.36 -7.41 -13.70
N ALA A 38 -5.55 -6.89 -14.61
CA ALA A 38 -4.16 -6.51 -14.31
C ALA A 38 -4.08 -5.28 -13.42
N ILE A 39 -3.21 -5.33 -12.43
CA ILE A 39 -2.88 -4.19 -11.58
C ILE A 39 -1.45 -3.78 -11.88
N HIS A 40 -1.27 -2.50 -12.24
CA HIS A 40 0.04 -1.94 -12.50
C HIS A 40 0.61 -1.31 -11.22
N TYR A 41 1.86 -1.62 -10.93
CA TYR A 41 2.56 -1.09 -9.75
C TYR A 41 3.61 -0.09 -10.21
N TYR A 42 3.37 1.18 -9.89
CA TYR A 42 4.27 2.27 -10.19
C TYR A 42 5.04 2.66 -8.94
N GLU A 43 6.30 3.02 -9.10
CA GLU A 43 7.06 3.62 -8.01
C GLU A 43 6.57 5.06 -7.77
N ASP A 44 6.70 5.55 -6.53
CA ASP A 44 6.28 6.93 -6.22
C ASP A 44 7.00 7.94 -7.09
N SER A 45 8.28 7.70 -7.37
CA SER A 45 9.09 8.58 -8.22
C SER A 45 8.62 8.63 -9.67
N ASP A 46 7.90 7.61 -10.16
CA ASP A 46 7.40 7.60 -11.54
C ASP A 46 6.37 8.70 -11.76
N LEU A 47 5.61 9.07 -10.72
CA LEU A 47 4.58 10.10 -10.81
C LEU A 47 5.17 11.46 -11.19
N VAL A 48 6.35 11.79 -10.69
CA VAL A 48 7.01 13.06 -11.02
C VAL A 48 7.75 12.99 -12.35
N LYS A 49 8.11 11.79 -12.81
CA LYS A 49 8.70 11.60 -14.15
C LYS A 49 7.69 11.84 -15.26
N TRP A 50 6.42 11.52 -15.02
CA TRP A 50 5.37 11.62 -16.04
C TRP A 50 4.78 13.03 -16.16
N CYS A 51 4.93 13.85 -15.13
CA CYS A 51 4.34 15.17 -15.07
C CYS A 51 5.40 16.22 -14.75
N ASP A 52 5.82 16.98 -15.74
CA ASP A 52 6.76 18.06 -15.55
C ASP A 52 6.22 19.10 -14.58
N GLY A 53 7.09 19.63 -13.74
CA GLY A 53 6.75 20.69 -12.80
C GLY A 53 6.07 20.21 -11.53
N LEU A 54 6.00 18.89 -11.29
CA LEU A 54 5.50 18.33 -10.03
C LEU A 54 6.64 17.76 -9.20
N CYS A 55 6.51 17.86 -7.90
CA CYS A 55 7.41 17.17 -6.96
C CYS A 55 6.59 16.49 -5.88
N ILE A 56 7.15 15.44 -5.29
CA ILE A 56 6.51 14.76 -4.16
C ILE A 56 6.71 15.60 -2.92
N GLU A 57 5.60 16.04 -2.31
CA GLU A 57 5.62 16.76 -1.05
C GLU A 57 5.60 15.81 0.13
N LYS A 58 4.77 14.76 0.05
CA LYS A 58 4.59 13.82 1.15
C LYS A 58 4.10 12.49 0.64
N VAL A 59 4.56 11.40 1.27
CA VAL A 59 4.04 10.05 1.07
C VAL A 59 3.61 9.52 2.43
N SER A 60 2.37 9.05 2.51
CA SER A 60 1.84 8.41 3.73
C SER A 60 1.39 7.00 3.41
N GLY A 61 1.59 6.07 4.36
CA GLY A 61 1.09 4.71 4.23
C GLY A 61 -0.38 4.62 4.62
N ILE A 62 -1.11 3.77 3.91
CA ILE A 62 -2.51 3.48 4.20
C ILE A 62 -2.67 1.97 4.30
N ARG A 63 -3.35 1.51 5.36
CA ARG A 63 -3.64 0.09 5.61
C ARG A 63 -2.37 -0.73 5.77
N THR A 64 -1.50 -0.31 6.71
CA THR A 64 -0.30 -1.06 7.05
C THR A 64 -0.64 -2.35 7.78
N PHE A 65 -1.59 -2.31 8.70
CA PHE A 65 -1.94 -3.43 9.59
C PHE A 65 -3.30 -4.06 9.32
N TRP A 66 -4.26 -3.27 8.85
CA TRP A 66 -5.69 -3.65 8.76
C TRP A 66 -5.88 -5.01 8.11
N ASP A 67 -5.29 -5.22 6.95
CA ASP A 67 -5.51 -6.41 6.14
C ASP A 67 -4.81 -7.65 6.70
N LEU A 68 -3.83 -7.47 7.58
CA LEU A 68 -3.14 -8.59 8.22
C LEU A 68 -3.97 -9.26 9.30
N GLN A 69 -5.01 -8.58 9.81
CA GLN A 69 -5.96 -9.19 10.72
C GLN A 69 -7.02 -9.92 9.93
N GLN A 70 -6.98 -11.25 9.96
CA GLN A 70 -7.90 -12.11 9.19
C GLN A 70 -9.21 -12.39 9.91
N ASN A 71 -9.31 -12.11 11.20
CA ASN A 71 -10.52 -12.35 11.97
C ASN A 71 -11.60 -11.33 11.61
N GLN A 72 -12.60 -11.76 10.83
CA GLN A 72 -13.67 -10.88 10.35
C GLN A 72 -14.53 -10.32 11.50
N GLU A 73 -14.62 -11.01 12.62
CA GLU A 73 -15.35 -10.50 13.77
C GLU A 73 -14.66 -9.28 14.39
N CYS A 74 -13.32 -9.27 14.42
CA CYS A 74 -12.57 -8.08 14.84
C CYS A 74 -12.89 -6.87 13.97
N HIS A 75 -12.96 -7.07 12.65
CA HIS A 75 -13.23 -5.99 11.69
C HIS A 75 -14.60 -5.35 11.90
N LYS A 76 -15.55 -6.06 12.49
CA LYS A 76 -16.90 -5.56 12.77
C LYS A 76 -17.01 -4.86 14.13
N ASP A 77 -16.02 -5.01 14.99
CA ASP A 77 -16.03 -4.43 16.33
C ASP A 77 -15.60 -2.96 16.30
N PRO A 78 -16.51 -2.01 16.66
CA PRO A 78 -16.18 -0.58 16.65
C PRO A 78 -14.99 -0.21 17.53
N ALA A 79 -14.84 -0.86 18.69
CA ALA A 79 -13.73 -0.60 19.60
C ALA A 79 -12.39 -1.01 18.97
N TRP A 80 -12.36 -2.16 18.29
CA TRP A 80 -11.18 -2.61 17.56
C TRP A 80 -10.87 -1.67 16.40
N GLN A 81 -11.89 -1.26 15.63
CA GLN A 81 -11.72 -0.34 14.51
C GLN A 81 -11.07 0.96 14.95
N GLU A 82 -11.55 1.54 16.06
CA GLU A 82 -11.01 2.78 16.60
C GLU A 82 -9.53 2.65 16.96
N ARG A 83 -9.17 1.58 17.66
CA ARG A 83 -7.78 1.31 18.03
C ARG A 83 -6.90 1.10 16.80
N MET A 84 -7.42 0.38 15.80
CA MET A 84 -6.68 0.13 14.57
C MET A 84 -6.44 1.41 13.78
N ILE A 85 -7.46 2.27 13.69
CA ILE A 85 -7.32 3.56 13.03
C ILE A 85 -6.24 4.41 13.70
N GLU A 86 -6.24 4.46 15.04
CA GLU A 86 -5.19 5.17 15.78
C GLU A 86 -3.79 4.64 15.47
N MET A 87 -3.63 3.32 15.40
CA MET A 87 -2.35 2.71 15.08
C MET A 87 -1.94 2.98 13.63
N GLU A 88 -2.88 2.89 12.69
CA GLU A 88 -2.63 3.20 11.29
C GLU A 88 -2.18 4.66 11.12
N MET A 89 -2.83 5.59 11.79
CA MET A 89 -2.45 7.00 11.77
C MET A 89 -1.08 7.24 12.39
N ARG A 90 -0.78 6.53 13.45
CA ARG A 90 0.51 6.68 14.16
C ARG A 90 1.70 6.29 13.28
N VAL A 91 1.54 5.29 12.41
CA VAL A 91 2.64 4.78 11.57
C VAL A 91 2.59 5.28 10.13
N SER A 92 1.56 6.02 9.74
CA SER A 92 1.36 6.42 8.35
C SER A 92 2.53 7.21 7.76
N ASP A 93 3.22 7.99 8.57
CA ASP A 93 4.36 8.81 8.14
C ASP A 93 5.71 8.24 8.58
N VAL A 94 5.73 7.10 9.26
CA VAL A 94 6.95 6.45 9.69
C VAL A 94 7.47 5.56 8.56
N LYS A 95 8.69 5.83 8.10
CA LYS A 95 9.24 5.24 6.87
C LYS A 95 9.16 3.72 6.84
N GLU A 96 9.55 3.06 7.93
CA GLU A 96 9.60 1.59 8.01
C GLU A 96 8.23 0.96 7.77
N TYR A 97 7.19 1.56 8.29
CA TYR A 97 5.81 1.07 8.16
C TYR A 97 5.17 1.55 6.87
N ARG A 98 5.44 2.78 6.47
CA ARG A 98 4.96 3.34 5.20
C ARG A 98 5.44 2.49 4.02
N ASP A 99 6.68 2.04 4.07
CA ASP A 99 7.28 1.28 2.98
C ASP A 99 6.59 -0.07 2.75
N ILE A 100 5.94 -0.63 3.77
CA ILE A 100 5.21 -1.91 3.66
C ILE A 100 3.69 -1.75 3.71
N ALA A 101 3.16 -0.54 3.73
CA ALA A 101 1.72 -0.32 3.68
C ALA A 101 1.11 -0.82 2.36
N PHE A 102 -0.16 -1.19 2.39
CA PHE A 102 -0.85 -1.69 1.20
C PHE A 102 -0.99 -0.61 0.12
N PHE A 103 -1.31 0.61 0.53
CA PHE A 103 -1.40 1.76 -0.37
C PHE A 103 -0.47 2.86 0.08
N HIS A 104 -0.09 3.70 -0.88
CA HIS A 104 0.53 5.00 -0.60
C HIS A 104 -0.41 6.13 -0.97
N HIS A 105 -0.55 7.10 -0.07
CA HIS A 105 -1.17 8.38 -0.35
C HIS A 105 -0.05 9.37 -0.67
N VAL A 106 0.06 9.72 -1.95
CA VAL A 106 1.12 10.60 -2.44
C VAL A 106 0.54 11.98 -2.67
N ILE A 107 1.12 12.99 -2.02
CA ILE A 107 0.76 14.39 -2.21
C ILE A 107 1.82 15.01 -3.11
N LEU A 108 1.38 15.53 -4.24
CA LEU A 108 2.23 16.20 -5.21
C LEU A 108 2.06 17.71 -5.08
N ARG A 109 3.14 18.43 -5.25
CA ARG A 109 3.14 19.90 -5.26
C ARG A 109 3.64 20.40 -6.59
N LYS A 110 2.97 21.43 -7.11
CA LYS A 110 3.40 22.11 -8.32
C LYS A 110 4.64 22.95 -8.02
N GLN A 111 5.69 22.71 -8.78
CA GLN A 111 6.89 23.56 -8.75
C GLN A 111 6.63 24.82 -9.58
N ARG A 112 7.10 25.93 -9.05
CA ARG A 112 7.04 27.20 -9.77
C ARG A 112 8.34 27.46 -10.52
#